data_b4330e2371aa4800957cb060ab699515
#
_entry.id   b4330e2371aa4800957cb060ab699515
#
_cell.length_a   1.000
_cell.length_b   1.000
_cell.length_c   1.000
_cell.angle_alpha   90.00
_cell.angle_beta   90.00
_cell.angle_gamma   90.00
#
_symmetry.space_group_name_H-M   'P 1'
#
loop_
_entity.id
_entity.type
_entity.pdbx_description
1 polymer ?
#
loop_
_entity_poly.entity_id
_entity_poly.type
_entity_poly.pdbx_seq_one_letter_code
_entity_poly.pdbx_strand_id
1 'polypeptide(L)'
;MGLTEIAETRGRRFRTILLVVTFAVSAVLARAATEPALPDGPGKETFVSVCSLCHMPTAPMGKQWTRQQWESKVTEMLQEEPDVTREERASIVEYLTANFKPGGKIYINMAKAADLETALNISEKDAAALFQYRAENGEFKTLEDLKKVPFLNPARMESLKDRIVF
;
A
#
# COMPACT_ATOMS: atom_id res chain seq x y z
N MET A 1 -69.15 -22.98 24.72
CA MET A 1 -68.78 -22.77 23.32
C MET A 1 -67.83 -21.56 23.30
N GLY A 2 -66.55 -21.75 22.93
CA GLY A 2 -65.69 -20.72 22.41
C GLY A 2 -64.56 -20.21 23.28
N LEU A 3 -63.59 -21.03 23.68
CA LEU A 3 -62.30 -20.59 24.25
C LEU A 3 -61.07 -21.33 23.72
N THR A 4 -61.13 -21.98 22.56
CA THR A 4 -60.02 -22.82 22.03
C THR A 4 -59.38 -22.29 20.72
N GLU A 5 -59.76 -21.15 20.20
CA GLU A 5 -59.38 -20.70 18.86
C GLU A 5 -58.36 -19.56 18.80
N ILE A 6 -57.87 -19.05 19.94
CA ILE A 6 -56.94 -17.88 19.95
C ILE A 6 -55.44 -18.25 20.12
N ALA A 7 -55.14 -19.53 20.37
CA ALA A 7 -53.75 -19.93 20.68
C ALA A 7 -52.89 -20.34 19.46
N GLU A 8 -53.46 -20.52 18.29
CA GLU A 8 -52.74 -21.13 17.16
C GLU A 8 -52.14 -20.14 16.16
N THR A 9 -52.55 -18.89 16.17
CA THR A 9 -52.07 -17.89 15.22
C THR A 9 -50.81 -17.12 15.69
N ARG A 10 -50.43 -17.22 16.97
CA ARG A 10 -49.27 -16.51 17.53
C ARG A 10 -47.92 -17.24 17.29
N GLY A 11 -47.92 -18.54 17.08
CA GLY A 11 -46.72 -19.35 16.89
C GLY A 11 -46.08 -19.26 15.47
N ARG A 12 -46.89 -18.90 14.47
CA ARG A 12 -46.45 -18.88 13.06
C ARG A 12 -45.67 -17.64 12.65
N ARG A 13 -45.92 -16.51 13.32
CA ARG A 13 -45.24 -15.24 12.98
C ARG A 13 -43.86 -15.09 13.61
N PHE A 14 -43.56 -15.80 14.69
CA PHE A 14 -42.22 -15.78 15.33
C PHE A 14 -41.16 -16.63 14.62
N ARG A 15 -41.57 -17.68 13.87
CA ARG A 15 -40.64 -18.54 13.15
C ARG A 15 -40.13 -17.92 11.86
N THR A 16 -40.86 -17.01 11.25
CA THR A 16 -40.48 -16.35 9.99
C THR A 16 -39.52 -15.18 10.20
N ILE A 17 -39.54 -14.54 11.39
CA ILE A 17 -38.63 -13.42 11.69
C ILE A 17 -37.24 -13.88 12.08
N LEU A 18 -37.07 -15.09 12.62
CA LEU A 18 -35.77 -15.61 13.06
C LEU A 18 -34.90 -16.10 11.89
N LEU A 19 -35.49 -16.39 10.72
CA LEU A 19 -34.77 -16.87 9.52
C LEU A 19 -34.24 -15.75 8.62
N VAL A 20 -34.68 -14.51 8.79
CA VAL A 20 -34.26 -13.37 7.97
C VAL A 20 -33.06 -12.64 8.57
N VAL A 21 -32.82 -12.78 9.88
CA VAL A 21 -31.73 -12.07 10.58
C VAL A 21 -30.38 -12.79 10.45
N THR A 22 -30.36 -14.08 10.12
CA THR A 22 -29.13 -14.86 10.01
C THR A 22 -28.41 -14.76 8.67
N PHE A 23 -29.01 -14.11 7.66
CA PHE A 23 -28.40 -14.00 6.31
C PHE A 23 -27.68 -12.67 6.05
N ALA A 24 -27.72 -11.73 6.98
CA ALA A 24 -27.15 -10.38 6.79
C ALA A 24 -25.75 -10.17 7.41
N VAL A 25 -25.16 -11.17 8.07
CA VAL A 25 -23.87 -11.02 8.79
C VAL A 25 -22.67 -11.57 8.01
N SER A 26 -22.87 -12.20 6.84
CA SER A 26 -21.78 -12.92 6.13
C SER A 26 -21.06 -12.13 5.02
N ALA A 27 -21.19 -10.82 4.92
CA ALA A 27 -20.64 -10.06 3.79
C ALA A 27 -19.67 -8.93 4.17
N VAL A 28 -19.11 -8.93 5.35
CA VAL A 28 -18.03 -7.98 5.69
C VAL A 28 -16.78 -8.77 6.10
N LEU A 29 -16.32 -9.63 5.24
CA LEU A 29 -14.89 -9.95 5.18
C LEU A 29 -14.25 -8.78 4.43
N ALA A 30 -13.94 -7.72 5.18
CA ALA A 30 -13.06 -6.67 4.72
C ALA A 30 -11.79 -7.35 4.22
N ARG A 31 -11.62 -7.34 2.89
CA ARG A 31 -10.40 -7.73 2.23
C ARG A 31 -9.36 -6.73 2.70
N ALA A 32 -8.63 -7.08 3.74
CA ALA A 32 -7.45 -6.35 4.17
C ALA A 32 -6.56 -6.25 2.93
N ALA A 33 -6.39 -5.06 2.39
CA ALA A 33 -5.38 -4.80 1.39
C ALA A 33 -4.06 -5.22 2.06
N THR A 34 -3.42 -6.26 1.53
CA THR A 34 -2.14 -6.71 2.04
C THR A 34 -1.15 -5.63 1.63
N GLU A 35 -0.74 -4.79 2.59
CA GLU A 35 0.33 -3.83 2.30
C GLU A 35 1.53 -4.60 1.75
N PRO A 36 2.19 -4.10 0.70
CA PRO A 36 3.31 -4.77 0.12
C PRO A 36 4.42 -4.93 1.17
N ALA A 37 4.94 -6.15 1.30
CA ALA A 37 6.00 -6.44 2.25
C ALA A 37 7.30 -5.76 1.83
N LEU A 38 8.07 -5.28 2.81
CA LEU A 38 9.42 -4.78 2.57
C LEU A 38 10.28 -5.87 1.92
N PRO A 39 11.10 -5.52 0.91
CA PRO A 39 12.01 -6.47 0.29
C PRO A 39 12.94 -7.14 1.30
N ASP A 40 13.23 -8.42 1.09
CA ASP A 40 14.24 -9.11 1.89
C ASP A 40 15.64 -8.70 1.45
N GLY A 41 16.58 -8.72 2.39
CA GLY A 41 17.97 -8.41 2.10
C GLY A 41 18.78 -7.99 3.32
N PRO A 42 20.10 -7.91 3.18
CA PRO A 42 20.99 -7.46 4.24
C PRO A 42 20.58 -6.07 4.75
N GLY A 43 20.57 -5.90 6.07
CA GLY A 43 20.21 -4.63 6.72
C GLY A 43 18.70 -4.41 6.93
N LYS A 44 17.82 -5.30 6.45
CA LYS A 44 16.37 -5.18 6.66
C LYS A 44 16.00 -5.13 8.13
N GLU A 45 16.54 -6.04 8.93
CA GLU A 45 16.24 -6.09 10.37
C GLU A 45 16.66 -4.81 11.08
N THR A 46 17.88 -4.33 10.81
CA THR A 46 18.38 -3.06 11.36
C THR A 46 17.51 -1.89 10.92
N PHE A 47 17.16 -1.84 9.63
CA PHE A 47 16.27 -0.80 9.11
C PHE A 47 14.91 -0.83 9.83
N VAL A 48 14.27 -2.00 9.95
CA VAL A 48 12.97 -2.13 10.60
C VAL A 48 13.08 -1.78 12.09
N SER A 49 14.05 -2.30 12.82
CA SER A 49 14.19 -2.06 14.26
C SER A 49 14.38 -0.58 14.60
N VAL A 50 15.20 0.13 13.82
CA VAL A 50 15.48 1.55 14.06
C VAL A 50 14.33 2.44 13.54
N CYS A 51 13.87 2.23 12.31
CA CYS A 51 12.91 3.14 11.70
C CYS A 51 11.47 2.98 12.22
N SER A 52 11.12 1.79 12.76
CA SER A 52 9.78 1.55 13.32
C SER A 52 9.54 2.25 14.66
N LEU A 53 10.55 2.81 15.29
CA LEU A 53 10.42 3.53 16.58
C LEU A 53 9.54 4.79 16.44
N CYS A 54 9.56 5.45 15.29
CA CYS A 54 8.87 6.73 15.10
C CYS A 54 7.73 6.67 14.08
N HIS A 55 7.80 5.80 13.08
CA HIS A 55 6.81 5.72 12.00
C HIS A 55 6.82 4.35 11.32
N MET A 56 5.86 4.11 10.45
CA MET A 56 5.81 2.88 9.64
C MET A 56 7.04 2.78 8.71
N PRO A 57 7.74 1.65 8.68
CA PRO A 57 8.95 1.46 7.87
C PRO A 57 8.69 1.32 6.37
N THR A 58 7.44 1.46 5.92
CA THR A 58 7.04 1.37 4.50
C THR A 58 7.27 2.66 3.71
N ALA A 59 7.56 3.79 4.36
CA ALA A 59 7.75 5.08 3.70
C ALA A 59 8.76 5.10 2.53
N PRO A 60 9.87 4.33 2.54
CA PRO A 60 10.80 4.25 1.42
C PRO A 60 10.24 3.58 0.17
N MET A 61 9.20 2.76 0.27
CA MET A 61 8.68 1.97 -0.85
C MET A 61 8.18 2.83 -2.01
N GLY A 62 7.73 4.05 -1.73
CA GLY A 62 7.36 5.01 -2.77
C GLY A 62 8.52 5.76 -3.40
N LYS A 63 9.76 5.54 -3.01
CA LYS A 63 10.93 6.29 -3.42
C LYS A 63 11.84 5.53 -4.37
N GLN A 64 12.56 6.28 -5.20
CA GLN A 64 13.69 5.76 -6.00
C GLN A 64 14.85 6.74 -5.90
N TRP A 65 15.55 6.69 -4.79
CA TRP A 65 16.62 7.63 -4.47
C TRP A 65 18.01 7.06 -4.70
N THR A 66 18.94 7.94 -5.06
CA THR A 66 20.36 7.61 -5.12
C THR A 66 20.91 7.31 -3.72
N ARG A 67 22.06 6.64 -3.65
CA ARG A 67 22.77 6.42 -2.39
C ARG A 67 22.96 7.73 -1.60
N GLN A 68 23.42 8.78 -2.26
CA GLN A 68 23.64 10.08 -1.62
C GLN A 68 22.37 10.67 -1.02
N GLN A 69 21.24 10.54 -1.70
CA GLN A 69 19.94 10.98 -1.18
C GLN A 69 19.51 10.16 0.04
N TRP A 70 19.74 8.85 0.02
CA TRP A 70 19.49 8.00 1.18
C TRP A 70 20.40 8.34 2.35
N GLU A 71 21.70 8.52 2.13
CA GLU A 71 22.66 8.94 3.16
C GLU A 71 22.24 10.26 3.82
N SER A 72 21.89 11.27 3.02
CA SER A 72 21.41 12.57 3.51
C SER A 72 20.14 12.42 4.35
N LYS A 73 19.18 11.61 3.88
CA LYS A 73 17.92 11.42 4.59
C LYS A 73 18.09 10.64 5.88
N VAL A 74 18.87 9.56 5.89
CA VAL A 74 19.16 8.78 7.10
C VAL A 74 19.91 9.65 8.13
N THR A 75 20.85 10.48 7.67
CA THR A 75 21.56 11.42 8.55
C THR A 75 20.61 12.43 9.19
N GLU A 76 19.72 13.02 8.39
CA GLU A 76 18.70 13.97 8.88
C GLU A 76 17.77 13.33 9.92
N MET A 77 17.27 12.12 9.64
CA MET A 77 16.31 11.44 10.51
C MET A 77 16.93 10.97 11.83
N LEU A 78 18.20 10.60 11.81
CA LEU A 78 18.89 10.03 12.96
C LEU A 78 19.83 11.00 13.68
N GLN A 79 19.77 12.31 13.36
CA GLN A 79 20.67 13.29 14.00
C GLN A 79 20.45 13.41 15.51
N GLU A 80 19.20 13.23 15.97
CA GLU A 80 18.82 13.29 17.39
C GLU A 80 18.81 11.90 18.07
N GLU A 81 19.29 10.85 17.37
CA GLU A 81 19.31 9.46 17.84
C GLU A 81 20.77 9.00 18.11
N PRO A 82 21.37 9.41 19.24
CA PRO A 82 22.78 9.12 19.54
C PRO A 82 23.06 7.62 19.76
N ASP A 83 22.06 6.85 20.14
CA ASP A 83 22.19 5.41 20.41
C ASP A 83 22.29 4.57 19.13
N VAL A 84 21.92 5.12 17.95
CA VAL A 84 22.08 4.44 16.67
C VAL A 84 23.52 4.57 16.22
N THR A 85 24.21 3.45 16.17
CA THR A 85 25.63 3.37 15.83
C THR A 85 25.92 3.75 14.37
N ARG A 86 27.17 4.04 14.05
CA ARG A 86 27.61 4.33 12.70
C ARG A 86 27.41 3.13 11.77
N GLU A 87 27.63 1.93 12.27
CA GLU A 87 27.48 0.67 11.56
C GLU A 87 26.01 0.39 11.24
N GLU A 88 25.10 0.66 12.16
CA GLU A 88 23.66 0.54 11.91
C GLU A 88 23.18 1.56 10.87
N ARG A 89 23.64 2.81 10.94
CA ARG A 89 23.34 3.83 9.91
C ARG A 89 23.83 3.41 8.54
N ALA A 90 25.04 2.87 8.44
CA ALA A 90 25.59 2.37 7.19
C ALA A 90 24.77 1.18 6.65
N SER A 91 24.40 0.23 7.51
CA SER A 91 23.55 -0.92 7.16
C SER A 91 22.17 -0.49 6.62
N ILE A 92 21.55 0.51 7.25
CA ILE A 92 20.28 1.09 6.79
C ILE A 92 20.43 1.71 5.40
N VAL A 93 21.47 2.51 5.17
CA VAL A 93 21.74 3.14 3.87
C VAL A 93 21.98 2.09 2.77
N GLU A 94 22.73 1.04 3.06
CA GLU A 94 22.96 -0.08 2.14
C GLU A 94 21.63 -0.76 1.76
N TYR A 95 20.80 -1.10 2.75
CA TYR A 95 19.50 -1.71 2.53
C TYR A 95 18.60 -0.84 1.64
N LEU A 96 18.48 0.45 1.97
CA LEU A 96 17.66 1.40 1.22
C LEU A 96 18.17 1.58 -0.21
N THR A 97 19.49 1.71 -0.39
CA THR A 97 20.12 1.85 -1.71
C THR A 97 19.94 0.60 -2.57
N ALA A 98 20.07 -0.59 -1.98
CA ALA A 98 19.90 -1.83 -2.72
C ALA A 98 18.46 -1.99 -3.26
N ASN A 99 17.46 -1.64 -2.46
CA ASN A 99 16.06 -1.95 -2.73
C ASN A 99 15.26 -0.80 -3.37
N PHE A 100 15.64 0.45 -3.13
CA PHE A 100 14.86 1.64 -3.51
C PHE A 100 15.69 2.65 -4.32
N LYS A 101 16.49 2.16 -5.26
CA LYS A 101 17.35 2.95 -6.15
C LYS A 101 16.62 3.38 -7.43
N PRO A 102 17.13 4.41 -8.12
CA PRO A 102 16.67 4.76 -9.46
C PRO A 102 16.74 3.56 -10.41
N GLY A 103 15.68 3.38 -11.20
CA GLY A 103 15.55 2.23 -12.09
C GLY A 103 15.16 0.90 -11.42
N GLY A 104 14.98 0.88 -10.11
CA GLY A 104 14.51 -0.28 -9.34
C GLY A 104 13.00 -0.53 -9.44
N LYS A 105 12.43 -1.25 -8.48
CA LYS A 105 10.99 -1.51 -8.39
C LYS A 105 10.19 -0.21 -8.19
N ILE A 106 8.99 -0.18 -8.73
CA ILE A 106 8.06 0.95 -8.66
C ILE A 106 6.83 0.49 -7.89
N TYR A 107 6.73 0.86 -6.64
CA TYR A 107 5.56 0.57 -5.80
C TYR A 107 4.47 1.60 -6.10
N ILE A 108 3.68 1.29 -7.14
CA ILE A 108 2.76 2.23 -7.78
C ILE A 108 1.71 2.81 -6.83
N ASN A 109 1.31 2.04 -5.82
CA ASN A 109 0.33 2.45 -4.83
C ASN A 109 0.94 3.25 -3.66
N MET A 110 2.26 3.20 -3.46
CA MET A 110 2.97 3.88 -2.37
C MET A 110 3.57 5.22 -2.81
N ALA A 111 3.90 5.34 -4.10
CA ALA A 111 4.61 6.51 -4.63
C ALA A 111 3.73 7.78 -4.64
N LYS A 112 4.34 8.92 -4.30
CA LYS A 112 3.75 10.26 -4.46
C LYS A 112 3.93 10.75 -5.90
N ALA A 113 3.23 11.82 -6.28
CA ALA A 113 3.29 12.37 -7.63
C ALA A 113 4.73 12.65 -8.12
N ALA A 114 5.55 13.34 -7.32
CA ALA A 114 6.94 13.62 -7.69
C ALA A 114 7.81 12.35 -7.86
N ASP A 115 7.52 11.30 -7.12
CA ASP A 115 8.22 10.01 -7.25
C ASP A 115 7.75 9.24 -8.48
N LEU A 116 6.45 9.31 -8.82
CA LEU A 116 5.87 8.73 -10.03
C LEU A 116 6.40 9.38 -11.29
N GLU A 117 6.56 10.71 -11.30
CA GLU A 117 7.18 11.45 -12.40
C GLU A 117 8.54 10.85 -12.75
N THR A 118 9.41 10.73 -11.78
CA THR A 118 10.76 10.19 -11.97
C THR A 118 10.75 8.70 -12.32
N ALA A 119 9.99 7.89 -11.56
CA ALA A 119 10.01 6.43 -11.68
C ALA A 119 9.41 5.93 -13.02
N LEU A 120 8.35 6.59 -13.49
CA LEU A 120 7.66 6.26 -14.74
C LEU A 120 8.20 7.04 -15.94
N ASN A 121 9.02 8.10 -15.71
CA ASN A 121 9.46 9.05 -16.73
C ASN A 121 8.27 9.63 -17.51
N ILE A 122 7.35 10.24 -16.78
CA ILE A 122 6.17 10.95 -17.28
C ILE A 122 6.25 12.43 -16.88
N SER A 123 5.36 13.26 -17.40
CA SER A 123 5.33 14.67 -17.00
C SER A 123 4.82 14.86 -15.56
N GLU A 124 5.18 15.95 -14.91
CA GLU A 124 4.65 16.36 -13.59
C GLU A 124 3.11 16.37 -13.61
N LYS A 125 2.51 16.88 -14.68
CA LYS A 125 1.06 16.90 -14.88
C LYS A 125 0.47 15.51 -14.90
N ASP A 126 1.07 14.57 -15.63
CA ASP A 126 0.58 13.19 -15.71
C ASP A 126 0.80 12.45 -14.39
N ALA A 127 1.90 12.73 -13.71
CA ALA A 127 2.17 12.17 -12.38
C ALA A 127 1.16 12.65 -11.33
N ALA A 128 0.82 13.93 -11.33
CA ALA A 128 -0.22 14.49 -10.48
C ALA A 128 -1.60 13.90 -10.80
N ALA A 129 -1.93 13.78 -12.09
CA ALA A 129 -3.18 13.18 -12.54
C ALA A 129 -3.27 11.68 -12.17
N LEU A 130 -2.16 10.94 -12.26
CA LEU A 130 -2.11 9.53 -11.84
C LEU A 130 -2.33 9.40 -10.32
N PHE A 131 -1.70 10.25 -9.54
CA PHE A 131 -1.89 10.30 -8.09
C PHE A 131 -3.36 10.59 -7.74
N GLN A 132 -3.97 11.56 -8.41
CA GLN A 132 -5.38 11.90 -8.24
C GLN A 132 -6.31 10.75 -8.69
N TYR A 133 -6.04 10.15 -9.85
CA TYR A 133 -6.80 9.00 -10.35
C TYR A 133 -6.84 7.86 -9.34
N ARG A 134 -5.69 7.54 -8.73
CA ARG A 134 -5.60 6.53 -7.66
C ARG A 134 -6.43 6.91 -6.43
N ALA A 135 -6.41 8.18 -6.03
CA ALA A 135 -7.21 8.65 -4.89
C ALA A 135 -8.72 8.53 -5.13
N GLU A 136 -9.17 8.71 -6.36
CA GLU A 136 -10.58 8.65 -6.75
C GLU A 136 -11.08 7.22 -7.04
N ASN A 137 -10.23 6.37 -7.61
CA ASN A 137 -10.61 5.04 -8.11
C ASN A 137 -10.08 3.88 -7.26
N GLY A 138 -9.25 4.17 -6.25
CA GLY A 138 -8.60 3.19 -5.43
C GLY A 138 -7.26 2.70 -5.99
N GLU A 139 -6.66 1.75 -5.28
CA GLU A 139 -5.35 1.18 -5.61
C GLU A 139 -5.39 0.37 -6.91
N PHE A 140 -4.31 0.47 -7.69
CA PHE A 140 -4.07 -0.41 -8.84
C PHE A 140 -3.75 -1.82 -8.35
N LYS A 141 -4.34 -2.82 -8.99
CA LYS A 141 -4.13 -4.24 -8.65
C LYS A 141 -3.41 -5.00 -9.74
N THR A 142 -3.46 -4.48 -10.96
CA THR A 142 -2.91 -5.12 -12.14
C THR A 142 -2.36 -4.08 -13.11
N LEU A 143 -1.52 -4.55 -14.03
CA LEU A 143 -1.04 -3.72 -15.13
C LEU A 143 -2.19 -3.21 -16.02
N GLU A 144 -3.24 -4.01 -16.16
CA GLU A 144 -4.42 -3.62 -16.96
C GLU A 144 -5.19 -2.47 -16.32
N ASP A 145 -5.16 -2.33 -14.99
CA ASP A 145 -5.74 -1.17 -14.32
C ASP A 145 -4.97 0.11 -14.65
N LEU A 146 -3.63 0.04 -14.69
CA LEU A 146 -2.80 1.16 -15.12
C LEU A 146 -3.02 1.54 -16.59
N LYS A 147 -3.22 0.56 -17.47
CA LYS A 147 -3.48 0.79 -18.89
C LYS A 147 -4.83 1.46 -19.16
N LYS A 148 -5.77 1.40 -18.22
CA LYS A 148 -7.06 2.10 -18.29
C LYS A 148 -6.94 3.60 -18.02
N VAL A 149 -5.83 4.07 -17.43
CA VAL A 149 -5.62 5.48 -17.12
C VAL A 149 -5.44 6.26 -18.44
N PRO A 150 -6.34 7.20 -18.80
CA PRO A 150 -6.46 7.71 -20.17
C PRO A 150 -5.24 8.45 -20.70
N PHE A 151 -4.44 9.04 -19.82
CA PHE A 151 -3.26 9.85 -20.18
C PHE A 151 -1.93 9.07 -20.08
N LEU A 152 -1.95 7.83 -19.62
CA LEU A 152 -0.75 6.97 -19.60
C LEU A 152 -0.60 6.26 -20.95
N ASN A 153 0.64 6.16 -21.43
CA ASN A 153 0.95 5.39 -22.62
C ASN A 153 0.98 3.88 -22.28
N PRO A 154 0.05 3.05 -22.81
CA PRO A 154 -0.03 1.64 -22.50
C PRO A 154 1.24 0.85 -22.86
N ALA A 155 1.90 1.20 -23.97
CA ALA A 155 3.15 0.56 -24.39
C ALA A 155 4.29 0.87 -23.39
N ARG A 156 4.31 2.10 -22.85
CA ARG A 156 5.25 2.47 -21.79
C ARG A 156 5.00 1.67 -20.53
N MET A 157 3.74 1.51 -20.10
CA MET A 157 3.40 0.70 -18.93
C MET A 157 3.79 -0.76 -19.13
N GLU A 158 3.56 -1.31 -20.30
CA GLU A 158 4.00 -2.67 -20.66
C GLU A 158 5.53 -2.81 -20.56
N SER A 159 6.29 -1.83 -21.02
CA SER A 159 7.76 -1.86 -20.94
C SER A 159 8.31 -1.82 -19.51
N LEU A 160 7.50 -1.38 -18.55
CA LEU A 160 7.85 -1.26 -17.13
C LEU A 160 7.27 -2.38 -16.27
N LYS A 161 6.52 -3.32 -16.85
CA LYS A 161 5.73 -4.33 -16.11
C LYS A 161 6.53 -5.09 -15.07
N ASP A 162 7.77 -5.48 -15.39
CA ASP A 162 8.63 -6.25 -14.47
C ASP A 162 9.18 -5.42 -13.31
N ARG A 163 9.03 -4.10 -13.38
CA ARG A 163 9.43 -3.16 -12.34
C ARG A 163 8.26 -2.72 -11.45
N ILE A 164 7.04 -2.73 -11.97
CA ILE A 164 5.85 -2.28 -11.23
C ILE A 164 5.46 -3.32 -10.18
N VAL A 165 5.20 -2.84 -8.98
CA VAL A 165 4.67 -3.60 -7.83
C VAL A 165 3.33 -2.96 -7.43
N PHE A 166 2.30 -3.81 -7.31
CA PHE A 166 0.93 -3.42 -6.97
C PHE A 166 0.61 -3.66 -5.50
#